data_55ea10a49e0e4e510ddf2b60b80df768
#
_entry.id   55ea10a49e0e4e510ddf2b60b80df768
#
_cell.length_a   1.000
_cell.length_b   1.000
_cell.length_c   1.000
_cell.angle_alpha   90.00
_cell.angle_beta   90.00
_cell.angle_gamma   90.00
#
_symmetry.space_group_name_H-M   'P 1'
#
loop_
_entity.id
_entity.type
_entity.pdbx_description
1 polymer ?
#
loop_
_entity_poly.entity_id
_entity_poly.type
_entity_poly.pdbx_seq_one_letter_code
_entity_poly.pdbx_strand_id
1 'polypeptide(L)'
;MPFSGDYDGSIVSVLEQLRLTADLEGIAVLDLSPDAAAAPVAYCLGVAGAAITDLGQALIERNPGRPSHQVAPDKRPVLACPWVLPPTRPGGLVLWRAARASPWTESDHDLAAAVAMLLRVAIGSSMGQVGIDRLTGLPNRRWFLDESDRHIDRLDLDGMAGTLTFIDIDDLRGANLALGRDQGDRVLIRLAGQLRAMVRPSDVVARVGADEFAVWQDGMDHLTAAERAESLCTRRLFHDLQNGYGVTFSIGIATRIPGGGEDVRTLLRRAHMAAREVKGKGGGGWRVSHPEPMSRCSGPST
;
A
#
# COMPACT_ATOMS: atom_id res chain seq x y z
N MET A 1 -2.12 -3.48 -9.38
CA MET A 1 -2.29 -2.39 -10.35
C MET A 1 -0.91 -1.86 -10.67
N PRO A 2 -0.49 -1.79 -11.95
CA PRO A 2 0.75 -1.12 -12.33
C PRO A 2 0.70 0.33 -11.84
N PHE A 3 1.85 0.99 -11.73
CA PHE A 3 2.00 2.39 -11.35
C PHE A 3 1.14 3.33 -12.24
N SER A 4 -0.17 3.31 -12.11
CA SER A 4 -1.07 4.33 -12.66
C SER A 4 -1.37 5.36 -11.56
N GLY A 5 -0.31 5.87 -10.94
CA GLY A 5 -0.41 7.05 -10.08
C GLY A 5 0.03 8.25 -10.88
N ASP A 6 -0.67 9.35 -10.78
CA ASP A 6 -0.17 10.66 -11.21
C ASP A 6 1.23 10.83 -10.61
N TYR A 7 2.27 10.61 -11.47
CA TYR A 7 3.61 11.01 -11.09
C TYR A 7 3.54 12.51 -10.81
N ASP A 8 3.95 12.91 -9.62
CA ASP A 8 4.04 14.31 -9.23
C ASP A 8 4.70 15.08 -10.39
N GLY A 9 4.09 16.16 -10.83
CA GLY A 9 4.56 16.95 -11.96
C GLY A 9 6.06 17.28 -11.92
N SER A 10 6.67 17.22 -10.72
CA SER A 10 8.11 17.35 -10.48
C SER A 10 8.92 16.21 -11.11
N ILE A 11 8.48 14.95 -11.00
CA ILE A 11 9.19 13.79 -11.58
C ILE A 11 9.12 13.85 -13.12
N VAL A 12 7.95 14.17 -13.66
CA VAL A 12 7.75 14.31 -15.09
C VAL A 12 8.66 15.42 -15.65
N SER A 13 8.74 16.57 -14.97
CA SER A 13 9.60 17.68 -15.35
C SER A 13 11.10 17.31 -15.34
N VAL A 14 11.55 16.53 -14.35
CA VAL A 14 12.95 16.06 -14.30
C VAL A 14 13.26 15.12 -15.45
N LEU A 15 12.36 14.18 -15.76
CA LEU A 15 12.54 13.24 -16.89
C LEU A 15 12.56 13.96 -18.24
N GLU A 16 11.69 14.96 -18.42
CA GLU A 16 11.67 15.81 -19.62
C GLU A 16 12.96 16.60 -19.79
N GLN A 17 13.47 17.20 -18.71
CA GLN A 17 14.76 17.93 -18.73
C GLN A 17 15.91 16.98 -19.06
N LEU A 18 15.95 15.79 -18.45
CA LEU A 18 16.97 14.78 -18.78
C LEU A 18 16.91 14.40 -20.26
N ARG A 19 15.69 14.17 -20.80
CA ARG A 19 15.50 13.82 -22.21
C ARG A 19 16.09 14.87 -23.14
N LEU A 20 15.83 16.14 -22.87
CA LEU A 20 16.34 17.26 -23.68
C LEU A 20 17.86 17.44 -23.50
N THR A 21 18.39 17.36 -22.28
CA THR A 21 19.80 17.63 -21.99
C THR A 21 20.74 16.54 -22.51
N ALA A 22 20.31 15.27 -22.44
CA ALA A 22 21.13 14.12 -22.84
C ALA A 22 20.83 13.64 -24.29
N ASP A 23 20.10 14.43 -25.08
CA ASP A 23 19.72 14.13 -26.48
C ASP A 23 19.09 12.72 -26.61
N LEU A 24 18.06 12.47 -25.80
CA LEU A 24 17.37 11.19 -25.77
C LEU A 24 16.14 11.21 -26.67
N GLU A 25 15.96 10.15 -27.45
CA GLU A 25 14.71 9.89 -28.17
C GLU A 25 13.58 9.54 -27.21
N GLY A 26 13.92 8.86 -26.09
CA GLY A 26 12.96 8.61 -25.04
C GLY A 26 13.53 8.03 -23.75
N ILE A 27 12.64 7.94 -22.78
CA ILE A 27 12.87 7.47 -21.42
C ILE A 27 11.71 6.59 -20.98
N ALA A 28 11.98 5.47 -20.33
CA ALA A 28 10.96 4.66 -19.66
C ALA A 28 11.38 4.35 -18.21
N VAL A 29 10.40 4.32 -17.33
CA VAL A 29 10.52 3.80 -15.97
C VAL A 29 9.85 2.43 -15.94
N LEU A 30 10.60 1.40 -15.58
CA LEU A 30 10.10 0.04 -15.48
C LEU A 30 9.85 -0.36 -14.03
N ASP A 31 8.72 -0.99 -13.78
CA ASP A 31 8.39 -1.72 -12.56
C ASP A 31 8.42 -3.22 -12.88
N LEU A 32 9.39 -3.93 -12.34
CA LEU A 32 9.59 -5.36 -12.56
C LEU A 32 9.11 -6.21 -11.37
N SER A 33 8.26 -5.62 -10.52
CA SER A 33 7.63 -6.39 -9.44
C SER A 33 6.67 -7.44 -10.01
N PRO A 34 6.42 -8.55 -9.28
CA PRO A 34 5.50 -9.60 -9.72
C PRO A 34 4.10 -9.08 -10.10
N ASP A 35 3.64 -8.03 -9.42
CA ASP A 35 2.33 -7.41 -9.66
C ASP A 35 2.26 -6.64 -10.99
N ALA A 36 3.42 -6.20 -11.52
CA ALA A 36 3.55 -5.43 -12.74
C ALA A 36 3.94 -6.29 -13.96
N ALA A 37 4.08 -7.60 -13.81
CA ALA A 37 4.60 -8.51 -14.85
C ALA A 37 3.85 -8.44 -16.19
N ALA A 38 2.55 -8.12 -16.18
CA ALA A 38 1.73 -7.97 -17.39
C ALA A 38 1.93 -6.63 -18.11
N ALA A 39 2.43 -5.59 -17.44
CA ALA A 39 2.66 -4.25 -18.00
C ALA A 39 3.82 -3.56 -17.24
N PRO A 40 5.08 -3.93 -17.54
CA PRO A 40 6.24 -3.45 -16.79
C PRO A 40 6.55 -1.96 -16.97
N VAL A 41 5.99 -1.31 -17.99
CA VAL A 41 6.20 0.13 -18.25
C VAL A 41 5.29 0.95 -17.35
N ALA A 42 5.89 1.56 -16.34
CA ALA A 42 5.18 2.42 -15.39
C ALA A 42 5.02 3.85 -15.92
N TYR A 43 6.00 4.34 -16.66
CA TYR A 43 5.99 5.66 -17.28
C TYR A 43 6.86 5.65 -18.53
N CYS A 44 6.47 6.41 -19.56
CA CYS A 44 7.24 6.52 -20.79
C CYS A 44 7.11 7.91 -21.43
N LEU A 45 8.25 8.49 -21.79
CA LEU A 45 8.37 9.64 -22.67
C LEU A 45 9.01 9.19 -23.99
N GLY A 46 8.38 9.54 -25.10
CA GLY A 46 8.80 9.07 -26.42
C GLY A 46 8.14 7.74 -26.82
N VAL A 47 8.50 7.23 -27.98
CA VAL A 47 7.92 6.00 -28.52
C VAL A 47 8.84 4.82 -28.20
N ALA A 48 8.51 4.09 -27.11
CA ALA A 48 9.15 2.82 -26.82
C ALA A 48 8.48 1.71 -27.62
N GLY A 49 9.17 1.15 -28.60
CA GLY A 49 8.76 -0.14 -29.16
C GLY A 49 9.02 -1.29 -28.19
N ALA A 50 8.30 -2.42 -28.34
CA ALA A 50 8.49 -3.61 -27.49
C ALA A 50 9.98 -4.04 -27.40
N ALA A 51 10.72 -3.96 -28.50
CA ALA A 51 12.15 -4.31 -28.51
C ALA A 51 13.02 -3.47 -27.55
N ILE A 52 12.65 -2.22 -27.27
CA ILE A 52 13.40 -1.37 -26.31
C ILE A 52 13.03 -1.72 -24.88
N THR A 53 11.75 -1.93 -24.58
CA THR A 53 11.28 -2.30 -23.25
C THR A 53 11.79 -3.68 -22.84
N ASP A 54 11.72 -4.66 -23.75
CA ASP A 54 12.21 -6.03 -23.52
C ASP A 54 13.74 -6.03 -23.28
N LEU A 55 14.50 -5.26 -24.09
CA LEU A 55 15.93 -5.11 -23.90
C LEU A 55 16.26 -4.40 -22.60
N GLY A 56 15.55 -3.32 -22.27
CA GLY A 56 15.71 -2.59 -21.02
C GLY A 56 15.45 -3.49 -19.80
N GLN A 57 14.40 -4.28 -19.81
CA GLN A 57 14.10 -5.27 -18.79
C GLN A 57 15.24 -6.29 -18.67
N ALA A 58 15.66 -6.90 -19.79
CA ALA A 58 16.73 -7.89 -19.79
C ALA A 58 18.07 -7.32 -19.26
N LEU A 59 18.39 -6.05 -19.51
CA LEU A 59 19.57 -5.37 -19.01
C LEU A 59 19.50 -5.16 -17.49
N ILE A 60 18.34 -4.77 -16.97
CA ILE A 60 18.10 -4.59 -15.53
C ILE A 60 18.22 -5.92 -14.79
N GLU A 61 17.61 -6.99 -15.31
CA GLU A 61 17.64 -8.33 -14.70
C GLU A 61 19.04 -8.95 -14.68
N ARG A 62 19.82 -8.76 -15.77
CA ARG A 62 21.19 -9.28 -15.88
C ARG A 62 22.19 -8.54 -15.01
N ASN A 63 21.98 -7.26 -14.77
CA ASN A 63 22.94 -6.40 -14.06
C ASN A 63 22.25 -5.57 -12.96
N PRO A 64 21.69 -6.20 -11.90
CA PRO A 64 20.83 -5.51 -10.92
C PRO A 64 21.55 -4.43 -10.08
N GLY A 65 22.87 -4.35 -10.14
CA GLY A 65 23.67 -3.42 -9.34
C GLY A 65 24.38 -2.31 -10.11
N ARG A 66 24.35 -2.32 -11.45
CA ARG A 66 25.11 -1.36 -12.28
C ARG A 66 24.37 -0.98 -13.56
N PRO A 67 24.53 0.28 -14.02
CA PRO A 67 24.08 0.65 -15.35
C PRO A 67 24.74 -0.21 -16.42
N SER A 68 23.96 -0.60 -17.41
CA SER A 68 24.45 -1.38 -18.54
C SER A 68 23.77 -0.94 -19.83
N HIS A 69 24.45 -1.08 -20.96
CA HIS A 69 23.92 -0.67 -22.23
C HIS A 69 24.09 -1.74 -23.32
N GLN A 70 23.22 -1.67 -24.32
CA GLN A 70 23.27 -2.51 -25.52
C GLN A 70 22.57 -1.81 -26.68
N VAL A 71 22.88 -2.19 -27.89
CA VAL A 71 22.17 -1.72 -29.09
C VAL A 71 20.98 -2.63 -29.36
N ALA A 72 19.80 -2.06 -29.48
CA ALA A 72 18.59 -2.78 -29.83
C ALA A 72 18.59 -3.27 -31.28
N PRO A 73 17.74 -4.24 -31.69
CA PRO A 73 17.66 -4.73 -33.07
C PRO A 73 17.40 -3.65 -34.11
N ASP A 74 16.72 -2.58 -33.76
CA ASP A 74 16.45 -1.40 -34.60
C ASP A 74 17.61 -0.38 -34.61
N LYS A 75 18.77 -0.77 -34.10
CA LYS A 75 20.02 0.00 -33.99
C LYS A 75 19.98 1.19 -33.04
N ARG A 76 18.96 1.30 -32.21
CA ARG A 76 18.92 2.34 -31.16
C ARG A 76 19.82 1.93 -29.98
N PRO A 77 20.74 2.81 -29.51
CA PRO A 77 21.50 2.57 -28.29
C PRO A 77 20.57 2.68 -27.07
N VAL A 78 20.53 1.64 -26.22
CA VAL A 78 19.72 1.57 -25.00
C VAL A 78 20.64 1.51 -23.81
N LEU A 79 20.37 2.30 -22.78
CA LEU A 79 21.03 2.30 -21.47
C LEU A 79 19.99 2.01 -20.39
N ALA A 80 20.26 1.06 -19.53
CA ALA A 80 19.40 0.71 -18.41
C ALA A 80 20.12 0.91 -17.08
N CYS A 81 19.44 1.56 -16.15
CA CYS A 81 19.91 1.83 -14.78
C CYS A 81 18.97 1.16 -13.79
N PRO A 82 19.37 0.01 -13.20
CA PRO A 82 18.55 -0.74 -12.27
C PRO A 82 18.42 -0.06 -10.91
N TRP A 83 17.31 -0.34 -10.21
CA TRP A 83 17.15 -0.06 -8.78
C TRP A 83 16.30 -1.12 -8.10
N VAL A 84 16.35 -1.12 -6.76
CA VAL A 84 15.40 -1.85 -5.93
C VAL A 84 14.74 -0.85 -4.99
N LEU A 85 13.42 -0.74 -5.04
CA LEU A 85 12.63 0.01 -4.09
C LEU A 85 12.32 -0.86 -2.87
N PRO A 86 12.33 -0.31 -1.64
CA PRO A 86 11.93 -1.06 -0.46
C PRO A 86 10.46 -1.54 -0.55
N PRO A 87 10.10 -2.72 -0.04
CA PRO A 87 11.00 -3.69 0.60
C PRO A 87 11.78 -4.55 -0.41
N THR A 88 11.31 -4.80 -1.63
CA THR A 88 11.96 -5.69 -2.63
C THR A 88 11.36 -5.50 -4.03
N ARG A 89 11.03 -4.28 -4.45
CA ARG A 89 10.48 -4.01 -5.79
C ARG A 89 11.60 -3.69 -6.77
N PRO A 90 12.00 -4.63 -7.64
CA PRO A 90 12.95 -4.37 -8.69
C PRO A 90 12.33 -3.47 -9.77
N GLY A 91 13.17 -2.66 -10.39
CA GLY A 91 12.77 -1.77 -11.49
C GLY A 91 13.97 -1.04 -12.05
N GLY A 92 13.75 -0.03 -12.86
CA GLY A 92 14.84 0.74 -13.41
C GLY A 92 14.41 1.85 -14.36
N LEU A 93 15.38 2.67 -14.69
CA LEU A 93 15.32 3.70 -15.71
C LEU A 93 15.90 3.16 -17.01
N VAL A 94 15.17 3.28 -18.11
CA VAL A 94 15.61 2.87 -19.45
C VAL A 94 15.62 4.11 -20.34
N LEU A 95 16.78 4.38 -20.95
CA LEU A 95 17.05 5.51 -21.82
C LEU A 95 17.41 5.00 -23.19
N TRP A 96 16.96 5.67 -24.25
CA TRP A 96 17.38 5.33 -25.61
C TRP A 96 17.60 6.61 -26.45
N ARG A 97 18.53 6.48 -27.37
CA ARG A 97 18.86 7.48 -28.38
C ARG A 97 18.46 7.02 -29.78
N ALA A 98 18.42 7.94 -30.72
CA ALA A 98 18.17 7.64 -32.12
C ALA A 98 19.20 6.65 -32.68
N ALA A 99 18.83 5.85 -33.67
CA ALA A 99 19.65 4.79 -34.25
C ALA A 99 21.03 5.22 -34.81
N ARG A 100 21.26 6.50 -35.01
CA ARG A 100 22.53 7.07 -35.49
C ARG A 100 23.22 7.96 -34.45
N ALA A 101 22.72 7.97 -33.22
CA ALA A 101 23.31 8.76 -32.15
C ALA A 101 24.65 8.18 -31.69
N SER A 102 25.47 9.03 -31.05
CA SER A 102 26.75 8.61 -30.47
C SER A 102 26.56 7.49 -29.44
N PRO A 103 27.52 6.57 -29.31
CA PRO A 103 27.52 5.56 -28.26
C PRO A 103 27.45 6.21 -26.88
N TRP A 104 27.00 5.44 -25.88
CA TRP A 104 26.99 5.84 -24.49
C TRP A 104 28.40 6.02 -23.95
N THR A 105 28.68 7.14 -23.29
CA THR A 105 29.95 7.46 -22.63
C THR A 105 29.87 7.13 -21.13
N GLU A 106 31.01 7.11 -20.42
CA GLU A 106 31.01 6.99 -18.95
C GLU A 106 30.23 8.12 -18.29
N SER A 107 30.35 9.34 -18.79
CA SER A 107 29.59 10.49 -18.27
C SER A 107 28.07 10.31 -18.42
N ASP A 108 27.62 9.66 -19.50
CA ASP A 108 26.20 9.32 -19.68
C ASP A 108 25.75 8.29 -18.64
N HIS A 109 26.58 7.28 -18.35
CA HIS A 109 26.30 6.28 -17.32
C HIS A 109 26.19 6.90 -15.93
N ASP A 110 27.12 7.80 -15.58
CA ASP A 110 27.14 8.49 -14.29
C ASP A 110 25.91 9.40 -14.13
N LEU A 111 25.56 10.16 -15.18
CA LEU A 111 24.37 11.01 -15.18
C LEU A 111 23.10 10.17 -15.03
N ALA A 112 22.98 9.11 -15.81
CA ALA A 112 21.82 8.23 -15.77
C ALA A 112 21.68 7.51 -14.41
N ALA A 113 22.81 7.10 -13.81
CA ALA A 113 22.83 6.49 -12.48
C ALA A 113 22.42 7.51 -11.39
N ALA A 114 22.90 8.74 -11.46
CA ALA A 114 22.52 9.80 -10.53
C ALA A 114 21.01 10.11 -10.62
N VAL A 115 20.47 10.23 -11.84
CA VAL A 115 19.03 10.46 -12.05
C VAL A 115 18.22 9.26 -11.57
N ALA A 116 18.64 8.03 -11.86
CA ALA A 116 18.00 6.82 -11.39
C ALA A 116 17.97 6.76 -9.85
N MET A 117 19.06 7.17 -9.18
CA MET A 117 19.10 7.26 -7.72
C MET A 117 18.13 8.31 -7.17
N LEU A 118 18.06 9.50 -7.77
CA LEU A 118 17.11 10.56 -7.39
C LEU A 118 15.66 10.09 -7.60
N LEU A 119 15.36 9.46 -8.73
CA LEU A 119 14.04 8.90 -9.00
C LEU A 119 13.69 7.79 -8.01
N ARG A 120 14.63 6.92 -7.67
CA ARG A 120 14.44 5.89 -6.63
C ARG A 120 14.06 6.51 -5.29
N VAL A 121 14.73 7.59 -4.87
CA VAL A 121 14.40 8.30 -3.63
C VAL A 121 13.04 8.98 -3.75
N ALA A 122 12.75 9.67 -4.84
CA ALA A 122 11.48 10.35 -5.07
C ALA A 122 10.29 9.38 -5.13
N ILE A 123 10.42 8.31 -5.91
CA ILE A 123 9.40 7.25 -6.02
C ILE A 123 9.25 6.53 -4.68
N GLY A 124 10.35 6.17 -4.01
CA GLY A 124 10.34 5.54 -2.70
C GLY A 124 9.70 6.43 -1.63
N SER A 125 9.97 7.74 -1.65
CA SER A 125 9.34 8.72 -0.77
C SER A 125 7.85 8.91 -1.09
N SER A 126 7.49 8.96 -2.37
CA SER A 126 6.10 9.03 -2.82
C SER A 126 5.34 7.75 -2.48
N MET A 127 5.98 6.59 -2.63
CA MET A 127 5.42 5.29 -2.20
C MET A 127 5.27 5.23 -0.68
N GLY A 128 6.22 5.76 0.09
CA GLY A 128 6.13 5.91 1.53
C GLY A 128 5.01 6.87 1.93
N GLN A 129 4.80 7.96 1.18
CA GLN A 129 3.67 8.89 1.39
C GLN A 129 2.34 8.34 0.87
N VAL A 130 2.33 7.56 -0.22
CA VAL A 130 1.14 6.86 -0.75
C VAL A 130 0.67 5.77 0.21
N GLY A 131 1.59 5.20 1.03
CA GLY A 131 1.27 4.21 2.04
C GLY A 131 0.83 4.76 3.40
N ILE A 132 0.94 6.09 3.64
CA ILE A 132 0.71 6.71 4.96
C ILE A 132 -0.43 7.73 4.87
N ASP A 133 -1.32 7.71 5.86
CA ASP A 133 -2.33 8.75 6.08
C ASP A 133 -1.65 10.00 6.68
N ARG A 134 -1.77 11.15 6.01
CA ARG A 134 -1.07 12.39 6.38
C ARG A 134 -1.52 12.97 7.71
N LEU A 135 -2.77 12.72 8.12
CA LEU A 135 -3.32 13.28 9.36
C LEU A 135 -2.84 12.49 10.58
N THR A 136 -2.92 11.16 10.50
CA THR A 136 -2.66 10.30 11.66
C THR A 136 -1.24 9.72 11.68
N GLY A 137 -0.52 9.77 10.54
CA GLY A 137 0.77 9.13 10.37
C GLY A 137 0.72 7.59 10.41
N LEU A 138 -0.47 7.00 10.38
CA LEU A 138 -0.65 5.56 10.23
C LEU A 138 -0.57 5.13 8.76
N PRO A 139 -0.25 3.87 8.48
CA PRO A 139 -0.52 3.27 7.20
C PRO A 139 -1.95 3.54 6.70
N ASN A 140 -2.10 3.73 5.39
CA ASN A 140 -3.41 3.87 4.76
C ASN A 140 -3.99 2.51 4.35
N ARG A 141 -5.22 2.51 3.80
CA ARG A 141 -5.94 1.31 3.35
C ARG A 141 -5.13 0.45 2.37
N ARG A 142 -4.45 1.06 1.40
CA ARG A 142 -3.69 0.33 0.38
C ARG A 142 -2.55 -0.44 1.03
N TRP A 143 -1.72 0.25 1.81
CA TRP A 143 -0.60 -0.38 2.51
C TRP A 143 -1.07 -1.48 3.48
N PHE A 144 -2.19 -1.24 4.19
CA PHE A 144 -2.77 -2.23 5.10
C PHE A 144 -3.13 -3.53 4.38
N LEU A 145 -3.80 -3.44 3.23
CA LEU A 145 -4.18 -4.62 2.46
C LEU A 145 -2.96 -5.40 1.97
N ASP A 146 -1.99 -4.68 1.36
CA ASP A 146 -0.79 -5.30 0.81
C ASP A 146 0.07 -5.97 1.91
N GLU A 147 0.19 -5.37 3.08
CA GLU A 147 0.97 -5.92 4.19
C GLU A 147 0.24 -7.07 4.91
N SER A 148 -1.07 -6.94 5.14
CA SER A 148 -1.85 -8.01 5.77
C SER A 148 -1.93 -9.27 4.90
N ASP A 149 -1.95 -9.15 3.56
CA ASP A 149 -1.87 -10.31 2.67
C ASP A 149 -0.54 -11.05 2.84
N ARG A 150 0.60 -10.35 2.99
CA ARG A 150 1.90 -10.97 3.28
C ARG A 150 1.93 -11.69 4.64
N HIS A 151 1.26 -11.12 5.64
CA HIS A 151 1.10 -11.77 6.94
C HIS A 151 0.27 -13.05 6.81
N ILE A 152 -0.81 -13.03 6.04
CA ILE A 152 -1.66 -14.19 5.75
C ILE A 152 -0.85 -15.32 5.11
N ASP A 153 -0.07 -15.01 4.06
CA ASP A 153 0.75 -16.00 3.38
C ASP A 153 1.73 -16.71 4.33
N ARG A 154 2.36 -15.94 5.22
CA ARG A 154 3.27 -16.49 6.24
C ARG A 154 2.54 -17.35 7.27
N LEU A 155 1.39 -16.86 7.79
CA LEU A 155 0.60 -17.59 8.78
C LEU A 155 0.01 -18.89 8.24
N ASP A 156 -0.27 -18.97 6.94
CA ASP A 156 -0.70 -20.22 6.30
C ASP A 156 0.40 -21.28 6.30
N LEU A 157 1.66 -20.89 6.11
CA LEU A 157 2.81 -21.80 6.20
C LEU A 157 3.02 -22.31 7.63
N ASP A 158 2.76 -21.45 8.62
CA ASP A 158 2.96 -21.77 10.04
C ASP A 158 1.71 -22.43 10.69
N GLY A 159 0.60 -22.55 9.97
CA GLY A 159 -0.67 -23.08 10.48
C GLY A 159 -1.30 -22.20 11.58
N MET A 160 -1.02 -20.89 11.58
CA MET A 160 -1.47 -19.97 12.61
C MET A 160 -2.66 -19.13 12.15
N ALA A 161 -3.54 -18.80 13.10
CA ALA A 161 -4.65 -17.89 12.87
C ALA A 161 -4.19 -16.43 12.87
N GLY A 162 -4.99 -15.54 12.27
CA GLY A 162 -4.83 -14.09 12.36
C GLY A 162 -6.19 -13.43 12.55
N THR A 163 -6.21 -12.28 13.24
CA THR A 163 -7.45 -11.56 13.50
C THR A 163 -7.37 -10.12 13.00
N LEU A 164 -8.41 -9.73 12.27
CA LEU A 164 -8.64 -8.37 11.83
C LEU A 164 -9.71 -7.72 12.69
N THR A 165 -9.37 -6.57 13.29
CA THR A 165 -10.30 -5.70 14.02
C THR A 165 -10.54 -4.45 13.21
N PHE A 166 -11.82 -4.18 12.87
CA PHE A 166 -12.25 -2.96 12.20
C PHE A 166 -12.92 -2.03 13.21
N ILE A 167 -12.57 -0.75 13.20
CA ILE A 167 -13.02 0.26 14.17
C ILE A 167 -13.56 1.44 13.39
N ASP A 168 -14.82 1.80 13.64
CA ASP A 168 -15.52 2.95 13.06
C ASP A 168 -15.86 3.92 14.19
N ILE A 169 -15.54 5.20 14.02
CA ILE A 169 -15.86 6.24 14.98
C ILE A 169 -17.34 6.63 14.80
N ASP A 170 -18.11 6.53 15.88
CA ASP A 170 -19.51 6.88 15.85
C ASP A 170 -19.69 8.41 15.81
N ASP A 171 -20.52 8.87 14.87
CA ASP A 171 -20.91 10.28 14.69
C ASP A 171 -19.78 11.32 14.68
N LEU A 172 -18.62 10.98 14.08
CA LEU A 172 -17.53 11.94 13.89
C LEU A 172 -18.02 13.21 13.13
N ARG A 173 -19.00 13.05 12.23
CA ARG A 173 -19.58 14.16 11.49
C ARG A 173 -20.35 15.11 12.42
N GLY A 174 -21.15 14.60 13.36
CA GLY A 174 -21.84 15.40 14.37
C GLY A 174 -20.84 16.11 15.27
N ALA A 175 -19.78 15.43 15.71
CA ALA A 175 -18.70 16.03 16.48
C ALA A 175 -18.00 17.17 15.71
N ASN A 176 -17.72 16.99 14.42
CA ASN A 176 -17.17 18.06 13.56
C ASN A 176 -18.09 19.26 13.40
N LEU A 177 -19.40 19.04 13.32
CA LEU A 177 -20.39 20.13 13.23
C LEU A 177 -20.52 20.90 14.55
N ALA A 178 -20.47 20.20 15.68
CA ALA A 178 -20.64 20.79 17.01
C ALA A 178 -19.38 21.50 17.52
N LEU A 179 -18.18 20.95 17.24
CA LEU A 179 -16.92 21.35 17.85
C LEU A 179 -15.88 21.90 16.85
N GLY A 180 -16.17 21.82 15.55
CA GLY A 180 -15.24 22.19 14.48
C GLY A 180 -14.34 21.02 14.01
N ARG A 181 -13.86 21.10 12.76
CA ARG A 181 -13.01 20.06 12.13
C ARG A 181 -11.73 19.77 12.87
N ASP A 182 -11.10 20.80 13.45
CA ASP A 182 -9.86 20.64 14.21
C ASP A 182 -10.01 19.68 15.42
N GLN A 183 -11.20 19.66 16.02
CA GLN A 183 -11.47 18.73 17.13
C GLN A 183 -11.66 17.30 16.62
N GLY A 184 -12.34 17.10 15.48
CA GLY A 184 -12.43 15.79 14.86
C GLY A 184 -11.06 15.27 14.42
N ASP A 185 -10.20 16.13 13.88
CA ASP A 185 -8.82 15.74 13.52
C ASP A 185 -8.02 15.31 14.77
N ARG A 186 -8.19 16.00 15.90
CA ARG A 186 -7.56 15.59 17.19
C ARG A 186 -8.08 14.25 17.68
N VAL A 187 -9.36 13.94 17.49
CA VAL A 187 -9.93 12.62 17.81
C VAL A 187 -9.23 11.54 16.98
N LEU A 188 -9.11 11.74 15.67
CA LEU A 188 -8.44 10.81 14.77
C LEU A 188 -6.98 10.58 15.13
N ILE A 189 -6.22 11.64 15.39
CA ILE A 189 -4.80 11.58 15.80
C ILE A 189 -4.65 10.84 17.14
N ARG A 190 -5.52 11.15 18.12
CA ARG A 190 -5.46 10.52 19.43
C ARG A 190 -5.79 9.04 19.38
N LEU A 191 -6.83 8.64 18.60
CA LEU A 191 -7.17 7.23 18.40
C LEU A 191 -6.01 6.48 17.73
N ALA A 192 -5.39 7.05 16.69
CA ALA A 192 -4.23 6.49 16.04
C ALA A 192 -3.07 6.22 17.00
N GLY A 193 -2.76 7.17 17.87
CA GLY A 193 -1.72 7.02 18.89
C GLY A 193 -2.04 5.91 19.90
N GLN A 194 -3.30 5.76 20.28
CA GLN A 194 -3.73 4.71 21.20
C GLN A 194 -3.70 3.33 20.57
N LEU A 195 -4.19 3.19 19.34
CA LEU A 195 -4.12 1.92 18.62
C LEU A 195 -2.67 1.46 18.46
N ARG A 196 -1.74 2.37 18.13
CA ARG A 196 -0.30 2.06 18.12
C ARG A 196 0.24 1.57 19.45
N ALA A 197 -0.19 2.18 20.54
CA ALA A 197 0.27 1.82 21.90
C ALA A 197 -0.32 0.47 22.38
N MET A 198 -1.41 0.00 21.79
CA MET A 198 -2.10 -1.23 22.18
C MET A 198 -1.62 -2.47 21.41
N VAL A 199 -0.84 -2.31 20.36
CA VAL A 199 -0.42 -3.38 19.47
C VAL A 199 1.09 -3.63 19.57
N ARG A 200 1.51 -4.82 19.14
CA ARG A 200 2.93 -5.19 19.06
C ARG A 200 3.57 -4.55 17.82
N PRO A 201 4.91 -4.42 17.77
CA PRO A 201 5.60 -3.93 16.56
C PRO A 201 5.36 -4.77 15.30
N SER A 202 5.02 -6.07 15.46
CA SER A 202 4.68 -6.98 14.39
C SER A 202 3.24 -6.84 13.89
N ASP A 203 2.36 -6.17 14.65
CA ASP A 203 0.96 -6.01 14.27
C ASP A 203 0.81 -4.82 13.31
N VAL A 204 -0.19 -4.87 12.46
CA VAL A 204 -0.45 -3.81 11.47
C VAL A 204 -1.61 -2.95 11.91
N VAL A 205 -1.39 -1.64 12.03
CA VAL A 205 -2.44 -0.64 12.32
C VAL A 205 -2.52 0.34 11.19
N ALA A 206 -3.73 0.63 10.71
CA ALA A 206 -3.95 1.55 9.60
C ALA A 206 -5.22 2.38 9.75
N ARG A 207 -5.24 3.54 9.07
CA ARG A 207 -6.47 4.28 8.79
C ARG A 207 -6.97 3.89 7.40
N VAL A 208 -8.14 3.24 7.35
CA VAL A 208 -8.66 2.63 6.12
C VAL A 208 -9.81 3.41 5.48
N GLY A 209 -10.29 4.45 6.17
CA GLY A 209 -11.36 5.35 5.71
C GLY A 209 -11.29 6.72 6.38
N ALA A 210 -12.33 7.54 6.23
CA ALA A 210 -12.40 8.88 6.81
C ALA A 210 -12.40 8.86 8.35
N ASP A 211 -13.16 7.94 8.93
CA ASP A 211 -13.40 7.69 10.35
C ASP A 211 -13.15 6.22 10.72
N GLU A 212 -12.49 5.46 9.83
CA GLU A 212 -12.33 4.02 9.89
C GLU A 212 -10.86 3.63 10.09
N PHE A 213 -10.63 2.71 11.02
CA PHE A 213 -9.32 2.13 11.31
C PHE A 213 -9.38 0.61 11.22
N ALA A 214 -8.25 -0.01 10.93
CA ALA A 214 -8.11 -1.46 10.92
C ALA A 214 -6.83 -1.88 11.64
N VAL A 215 -6.90 -3.00 12.35
CA VAL A 215 -5.77 -3.62 13.04
C VAL A 215 -5.70 -5.08 12.61
N TRP A 216 -4.53 -5.51 12.13
CA TRP A 216 -4.22 -6.92 11.87
C TRP A 216 -3.27 -7.45 12.93
N GLN A 217 -3.55 -8.63 13.46
CA GLN A 217 -2.78 -9.23 14.56
C GLN A 217 -2.52 -10.73 14.30
N ASP A 218 -1.24 -11.07 14.19
CA ASP A 218 -0.79 -12.44 14.00
C ASP A 218 -1.02 -13.27 15.28
N GLY A 219 -1.51 -14.50 15.11
CA GLY A 219 -1.70 -15.45 16.20
C GLY A 219 -2.76 -15.05 17.23
N MET A 220 -3.56 -14.00 16.96
CA MET A 220 -4.60 -13.56 17.87
C MET A 220 -5.91 -14.32 17.61
N ASP A 221 -6.53 -14.82 18.67
CA ASP A 221 -7.87 -15.38 18.66
C ASP A 221 -8.96 -14.31 18.85
N HIS A 222 -10.19 -14.66 18.52
CA HIS A 222 -11.33 -13.75 18.60
C HIS A 222 -11.72 -13.34 20.03
N LEU A 223 -11.42 -14.15 21.05
CA LEU A 223 -11.74 -13.84 22.45
C LEU A 223 -10.81 -12.72 22.96
N THR A 224 -9.51 -12.89 22.76
CA THR A 224 -8.52 -11.86 23.11
C THR A 224 -8.77 -10.55 22.34
N ALA A 225 -9.16 -10.64 21.07
CA ALA A 225 -9.54 -9.47 20.28
C ALA A 225 -10.80 -8.78 20.82
N ALA A 226 -11.79 -9.56 21.27
CA ALA A 226 -13.01 -9.05 21.88
C ALA A 226 -12.75 -8.34 23.21
N GLU A 227 -11.88 -8.88 24.07
CA GLU A 227 -11.46 -8.24 25.32
C GLU A 227 -10.78 -6.88 25.08
N ARG A 228 -9.94 -6.80 24.03
CA ARG A 228 -9.30 -5.53 23.61
C ARG A 228 -10.33 -4.54 23.08
N ALA A 229 -11.29 -5.01 22.28
CA ALA A 229 -12.37 -4.18 21.77
C ALA A 229 -13.24 -3.63 22.92
N GLU A 230 -13.61 -4.47 23.89
CA GLU A 230 -14.33 -4.05 25.10
C GLU A 230 -13.54 -2.99 25.89
N SER A 231 -12.23 -3.22 26.07
CA SER A 231 -11.35 -2.23 26.73
C SER A 231 -11.31 -0.91 25.96
N LEU A 232 -11.38 -0.92 24.62
CA LEU A 232 -11.40 0.31 23.82
C LEU A 232 -12.75 1.03 23.94
N CYS A 233 -13.87 0.31 23.95
CA CYS A 233 -15.22 0.85 24.11
C CYS A 233 -15.44 1.43 25.52
N THR A 234 -14.91 0.78 26.56
CA THR A 234 -15.09 1.21 27.96
C THR A 234 -14.15 2.34 28.37
N ARG A 235 -13.00 2.47 27.72
CA ARG A 235 -12.12 3.62 27.93
C ARG A 235 -12.82 4.87 27.40
N ARG A 236 -13.23 5.74 28.32
CA ARG A 236 -13.83 7.06 28.01
C ARG A 236 -12.76 8.01 27.43
N LEU A 237 -12.19 7.63 26.29
CA LEU A 237 -11.00 8.26 25.72
C LEU A 237 -11.22 9.70 25.25
N PHE A 238 -12.48 10.11 25.13
CA PHE A 238 -12.86 11.37 24.52
C PHE A 238 -13.93 12.14 25.31
N HIS A 239 -14.08 11.86 26.61
CA HIS A 239 -14.99 12.61 27.48
C HIS A 239 -14.55 14.07 27.75
N ASP A 240 -13.27 14.37 27.48
CA ASP A 240 -12.70 15.72 27.69
C ASP A 240 -12.77 16.61 26.43
N LEU A 241 -13.56 16.24 25.44
CA LEU A 241 -13.86 17.17 24.36
C LEU A 241 -14.69 18.32 24.97
N GLN A 242 -14.37 19.55 24.52
CA GLN A 242 -15.10 20.75 24.98
C GLN A 242 -16.61 20.51 24.91
N ASN A 243 -17.36 20.90 25.93
CA ASN A 243 -18.82 20.75 26.07
C ASN A 243 -19.33 19.33 26.39
N GLY A 244 -18.51 18.38 26.89
CA GLY A 244 -18.98 17.05 27.28
C GLY A 244 -19.37 16.13 26.11
N TYR A 245 -18.95 16.45 24.88
CA TYR A 245 -19.19 15.59 23.73
C TYR A 245 -18.33 14.32 23.86
N GLY A 246 -18.99 13.17 23.92
CA GLY A 246 -18.32 11.86 23.94
C GLY A 246 -18.32 11.22 22.55
N VAL A 247 -17.22 10.61 22.17
CA VAL A 247 -17.12 9.81 20.93
C VAL A 247 -17.06 8.33 21.34
N THR A 248 -17.89 7.51 20.70
CA THR A 248 -17.90 6.06 20.85
C THR A 248 -17.38 5.37 19.59
N PHE A 249 -17.23 4.04 19.65
CA PHE A 249 -16.73 3.23 18.55
C PHE A 249 -17.65 2.06 18.27
N SER A 250 -17.86 1.78 17.00
CA SER A 250 -18.46 0.55 16.52
C SER A 250 -17.37 -0.36 15.98
N ILE A 251 -17.15 -1.53 16.64
CA ILE A 251 -16.01 -2.40 16.38
C ILE A 251 -16.50 -3.74 15.83
N GLY A 252 -15.90 -4.19 14.74
CA GLY A 252 -16.11 -5.51 14.17
C GLY A 252 -14.83 -6.33 14.15
N ILE A 253 -14.93 -7.61 14.49
CA ILE A 253 -13.80 -8.53 14.62
C ILE A 253 -14.03 -9.71 13.68
N ALA A 254 -13.02 -10.03 12.86
CA ALA A 254 -13.03 -11.20 11.97
C ALA A 254 -11.73 -11.99 12.12
N THR A 255 -11.83 -13.22 12.59
CA THR A 255 -10.69 -14.14 12.68
C THR A 255 -10.63 -15.00 11.44
N ARG A 256 -9.43 -15.17 10.90
CA ARG A 256 -9.10 -16.06 9.81
C ARG A 256 -8.60 -17.39 10.34
N ILE A 257 -9.12 -18.48 9.76
CA ILE A 257 -8.65 -19.84 10.04
C ILE A 257 -7.55 -20.18 9.02
N PRO A 258 -6.41 -20.76 9.45
CA PRO A 258 -5.34 -21.18 8.56
C PRO A 258 -5.84 -22.12 7.46
N GLY A 259 -5.35 -21.94 6.24
CA GLY A 259 -5.75 -22.75 5.09
C GLY A 259 -7.19 -22.55 4.61
N GLY A 260 -7.94 -21.61 5.19
CA GLY A 260 -9.31 -21.30 4.81
C GLY A 260 -9.48 -20.54 3.49
N GLY A 261 -8.38 -20.14 2.83
CA GLY A 261 -8.40 -19.43 1.55
C GLY A 261 -9.00 -18.02 1.58
N GLU A 262 -9.28 -17.48 2.76
CA GLU A 262 -9.90 -16.17 2.92
C GLU A 262 -8.83 -15.07 2.88
N ASP A 263 -8.93 -14.14 1.92
CA ASP A 263 -8.03 -13.00 1.75
C ASP A 263 -8.35 -11.85 2.72
N VAL A 264 -7.43 -10.90 2.85
CA VAL A 264 -7.60 -9.74 3.74
C VAL A 264 -8.81 -8.88 3.36
N ARG A 265 -9.18 -8.79 2.07
CA ARG A 265 -10.31 -7.99 1.60
C ARG A 265 -11.64 -8.57 2.08
N THR A 266 -11.76 -9.88 2.06
CA THR A 266 -12.92 -10.62 2.57
C THR A 266 -13.03 -10.47 4.09
N LEU A 267 -11.91 -10.61 4.82
CA LEU A 267 -11.85 -10.39 6.27
C LEU A 267 -12.25 -8.96 6.64
N LEU A 268 -11.70 -7.96 5.92
CA LEU A 268 -12.03 -6.55 6.14
C LEU A 268 -13.52 -6.28 5.92
N ARG A 269 -14.11 -6.86 4.87
CA ARG A 269 -15.55 -6.75 4.61
C ARG A 269 -16.39 -7.39 5.73
N ARG A 270 -16.00 -8.57 6.22
CA ARG A 270 -16.69 -9.24 7.33
C ARG A 270 -16.63 -8.43 8.61
N ALA A 271 -15.45 -7.93 8.98
CA ALA A 271 -15.28 -7.09 10.15
C ALA A 271 -16.07 -5.77 10.01
N HIS A 272 -16.03 -5.12 8.84
CA HIS A 272 -16.81 -3.92 8.56
C HIS A 272 -18.32 -4.17 8.70
N MET A 273 -18.84 -5.28 8.17
CA MET A 273 -20.27 -5.62 8.31
C MET A 273 -20.64 -5.81 9.78
N ALA A 274 -19.80 -6.47 10.59
CA ALA A 274 -20.03 -6.63 12.02
C ALA A 274 -20.05 -5.28 12.75
N ALA A 275 -19.14 -4.35 12.42
CA ALA A 275 -19.14 -2.99 12.97
C ALA A 275 -20.40 -2.22 12.58
N ARG A 276 -20.85 -2.34 11.33
CA ARG A 276 -22.12 -1.71 10.87
C ARG A 276 -23.35 -2.21 11.65
N GLU A 277 -23.39 -3.49 12.02
CA GLU A 277 -24.45 -4.01 12.86
C GLU A 277 -24.44 -3.40 14.26
N VAL A 278 -23.26 -3.14 14.84
CA VAL A 278 -23.13 -2.40 16.10
C VAL A 278 -23.62 -0.98 15.94
N LYS A 279 -23.17 -0.29 14.89
CA LYS A 279 -23.59 1.10 14.59
C LYS A 279 -25.09 1.22 14.38
N GLY A 280 -25.73 0.24 13.70
CA GLY A 280 -27.18 0.18 13.52
C GLY A 280 -27.99 -0.02 14.81
N LYS A 281 -27.35 -0.48 15.90
CA LYS A 281 -27.94 -0.64 17.23
C LYS A 281 -27.67 0.52 18.19
N GLY A 282 -27.09 1.62 17.69
CA GLY A 282 -26.78 2.82 18.47
C GLY A 282 -25.29 3.04 18.72
N GLY A 283 -24.41 2.18 18.22
CA GLY A 283 -22.95 2.30 18.37
C GLY A 283 -22.43 1.92 19.76
N GLY A 284 -21.18 2.27 20.03
CA GLY A 284 -20.55 2.13 21.35
C GLY A 284 -20.29 0.71 21.81
N GLY A 285 -20.01 -0.22 20.88
CA GLY A 285 -19.80 -1.63 21.21
C GLY A 285 -19.00 -2.38 20.16
N TRP A 286 -18.98 -3.69 20.30
CA TRP A 286 -18.25 -4.56 19.38
C TRP A 286 -19.02 -5.83 19.01
N ARG A 287 -18.62 -6.48 17.90
CA ARG A 287 -19.18 -7.74 17.43
C ARG A 287 -18.13 -8.58 16.72
N VAL A 288 -18.16 -9.91 16.99
CA VAL A 288 -17.36 -10.89 16.24
C VAL A 288 -18.19 -11.37 15.04
N SER A 289 -17.56 -11.34 13.86
CA SER A 289 -18.08 -11.97 12.65
C SER A 289 -17.58 -13.39 12.56
N HIS A 290 -18.49 -14.36 12.50
CA HIS A 290 -18.15 -15.74 12.23
C HIS A 290 -18.05 -15.99 10.71
N PRO A 291 -17.13 -16.88 10.26
CA PRO A 291 -17.12 -17.32 8.86
C PRO A 291 -18.50 -17.91 8.50
N GLU A 292 -19.00 -17.60 7.33
CA GLU A 292 -20.16 -18.35 6.83
C GLU A 292 -19.76 -19.83 6.71
N PRO A 293 -20.62 -20.77 7.18
CA PRO A 293 -20.36 -22.18 6.98
C PRO A 293 -20.26 -22.42 5.47
N MET A 294 -19.12 -22.95 5.02
CA MET A 294 -18.96 -23.35 3.61
C MET A 294 -20.17 -24.21 3.23
N SER A 295 -21.02 -23.70 2.36
CA SER A 295 -22.10 -24.47 1.77
C SER A 295 -21.43 -25.70 1.12
N ARG A 296 -21.66 -26.88 1.70
CA ARG A 296 -21.23 -28.15 1.09
C ARG A 296 -21.81 -28.13 -0.32
N CYS A 297 -20.96 -28.12 -1.32
CA CYS A 297 -21.36 -28.41 -2.68
C CYS A 297 -22.07 -29.77 -2.59
N SER A 298 -23.39 -29.77 -2.71
CA SER A 298 -24.18 -30.97 -2.96
C SER A 298 -23.66 -31.53 -4.28
N GLY A 299 -22.85 -32.58 -4.17
CA GLY A 299 -22.44 -33.39 -5.31
C GLY A 299 -23.68 -33.87 -6.06
N PRO A 300 -23.59 -34.07 -7.39
CA PRO A 300 -24.71 -34.60 -8.15
C PRO A 300 -25.05 -35.97 -7.63
N SER A 301 -26.30 -36.14 -7.20
CA SER A 301 -26.89 -37.46 -6.95
C SER A 301 -26.86 -38.24 -8.23
N THR A 302 -26.15 -39.35 -8.24
CA THR A 302 -26.20 -40.42 -9.25
C THR A 302 -27.58 -41.10 -9.26
#